data_83f0bb93c044aff4f2c37141181d6f55
#
_entry.id   83f0bb93c044aff4f2c37141181d6f55
#
_cell.length_a   1.000
_cell.length_b   1.000
_cell.length_c   1.000
_cell.angle_alpha   90.00
_cell.angle_beta   90.00
_cell.angle_gamma   90.00
#
_symmetry.space_group_name_H-M   'P 1'
#
loop_
_entity.id
_entity.type
_entity.pdbx_description
1 polymer ?
#
loop_
_entity_poly.entity_id
_entity_poly.type
_entity_poly.pdbx_seq_one_letter_code
_entity_poly.pdbx_strand_id
1 'polypeptide(L)'
;MAPGPNTSKPHPQHKLYPYLLRGLDIIRPNQVWSTDITYIRLLHGFVYLVAIIDWYSRKVLAWRLSNTMDAGFCVDCLEEAIKNFGVPEIFNTDQGSQFTSDSFTGVLIKNGITISMDGRGRALDNIFVERLWRTLKYEDVYLKGYENMPDLLLGLTHYFLFYNEERMHPTAKPF
;
A
#
# COMPACT_ATOMS: atom_id res chain seq x y z
N MET A 1 -12.55 26.37 26.01
CA MET A 1 -12.09 24.97 25.86
C MET A 1 -10.99 24.91 24.80
N ALA A 2 -9.83 24.48 25.17
CA ALA A 2 -8.75 24.33 24.20
C ALA A 2 -9.13 23.24 23.19
N PRO A 3 -8.96 23.48 21.88
CA PRO A 3 -9.17 22.42 20.91
C PRO A 3 -8.22 21.26 21.20
N GLY A 4 -8.70 20.04 21.04
CA GLY A 4 -7.86 18.86 21.17
C GLY A 4 -6.73 18.88 20.16
N PRO A 5 -5.69 18.05 20.36
CA PRO A 5 -4.57 18.00 19.43
C PRO A 5 -5.06 17.67 18.02
N ASN A 6 -4.66 18.49 17.07
CA ASN A 6 -5.02 18.27 15.67
C ASN A 6 -4.07 17.24 15.05
N THR A 7 -4.38 15.97 15.27
CA THR A 7 -3.56 14.83 14.82
C THR A 7 -3.58 14.65 13.30
N SER A 8 -4.48 15.37 12.59
CA SER A 8 -4.56 15.29 11.14
C SER A 8 -3.70 16.32 10.42
N LYS A 9 -3.06 17.25 11.14
CA LYS A 9 -2.13 18.18 10.49
C LYS A 9 -0.86 17.45 10.07
N PRO A 10 -0.46 17.58 8.80
CA PRO A 10 0.83 17.05 8.40
C PRO A 10 1.96 17.76 9.15
N HIS A 11 3.05 17.05 9.42
CA HIS A 11 4.23 17.64 10.00
C HIS A 11 4.75 18.76 9.09
N PRO A 12 5.21 19.92 9.60
CA PRO A 12 5.68 21.03 8.78
C PRO A 12 6.79 20.66 7.78
N GLN A 13 7.55 19.61 8.07
CA GLN A 13 8.62 19.12 7.20
C GLN A 13 8.11 18.14 6.13
N HIS A 14 6.84 17.73 6.19
CA HIS A 14 6.26 16.78 5.24
C HIS A 14 5.63 17.52 4.08
N LYS A 15 6.21 17.32 2.90
CA LYS A 15 5.70 17.92 1.68
C LYS A 15 4.54 17.09 1.14
N LEU A 16 3.47 17.76 0.70
CA LEU A 16 2.37 17.14 -0.01
C LEU A 16 2.59 17.26 -1.52
N TYR A 17 2.16 16.25 -2.26
CA TYR A 17 2.27 16.19 -3.71
C TYR A 17 0.89 16.10 -4.34
N PRO A 18 0.72 16.61 -5.57
CA PRO A 18 -0.58 16.56 -6.23
C PRO A 18 -0.94 15.14 -6.68
N TYR A 19 -2.25 14.91 -6.88
CA TYR A 19 -2.74 13.68 -7.48
C TYR A 19 -2.58 13.73 -9.00
N LEU A 20 -1.89 12.76 -9.57
CA LEU A 20 -1.51 12.76 -10.98
C LEU A 20 -2.24 11.73 -11.83
N LEU A 21 -3.16 10.96 -11.25
CA LEU A 21 -3.69 9.75 -11.90
C LEU A 21 -5.06 9.94 -12.54
N ARG A 22 -5.67 11.12 -12.38
CA ARG A 22 -6.99 11.37 -12.96
C ARG A 22 -6.93 11.34 -14.49
N GLY A 23 -7.74 10.47 -15.09
CA GLY A 23 -7.79 10.34 -16.54
C GLY A 23 -6.57 9.69 -17.19
N LEU A 24 -5.64 9.16 -16.37
CA LEU A 24 -4.47 8.47 -16.88
C LEU A 24 -4.84 7.05 -17.30
N ASP A 25 -4.56 6.69 -18.56
CA ASP A 25 -4.72 5.33 -19.03
C ASP A 25 -3.56 4.47 -18.55
N ILE A 26 -3.87 3.36 -17.92
CA ILE A 26 -2.87 2.42 -17.44
C ILE A 26 -2.66 1.36 -18.50
N ILE A 27 -1.52 1.41 -19.17
CA ILE A 27 -1.26 0.63 -20.38
C ILE A 27 -0.09 -0.36 -20.27
N ARG A 28 0.66 -0.35 -19.16
CA ARG A 28 1.81 -1.26 -18.99
C ARG A 28 2.15 -1.49 -17.53
N PRO A 29 2.82 -2.61 -17.21
CA PRO A 29 3.38 -2.83 -15.86
C PRO A 29 4.38 -1.73 -15.49
N ASN A 30 4.50 -1.45 -14.20
CA ASN A 30 5.42 -0.45 -13.66
C ASN A 30 5.14 0.99 -14.12
N GLN A 31 3.98 1.24 -14.69
CA GLN A 31 3.55 2.61 -14.97
C GLN A 31 3.14 3.31 -13.66
N VAL A 32 2.28 2.67 -12.88
CA VAL A 32 1.81 3.21 -11.61
C VAL A 32 1.81 2.11 -10.56
N TRP A 33 2.48 2.38 -9.45
CA TRP A 33 2.33 1.60 -8.22
C TRP A 33 1.60 2.45 -7.18
N SER A 34 0.89 1.78 -6.29
CA SER A 34 0.32 2.45 -5.12
C SER A 34 0.48 1.61 -3.87
N THR A 35 0.33 2.26 -2.74
CA THR A 35 0.46 1.64 -1.43
C THR A 35 -0.59 2.19 -0.48
N ASP A 36 -0.87 1.45 0.55
CA ASP A 36 -1.69 1.87 1.68
C ASP A 36 -1.39 0.96 2.86
N ILE A 37 -1.80 1.39 4.04
CA ILE A 37 -1.72 0.61 5.26
C ILE A 37 -3.11 0.25 5.70
N THR A 38 -3.31 -1.00 6.07
CA THR A 38 -4.52 -1.43 6.77
C THR A 38 -4.13 -2.11 8.08
N TYR A 39 -5.07 -2.24 9.00
CA TYR A 39 -4.84 -3.05 10.18
C TYR A 39 -5.63 -4.35 10.08
N ILE A 40 -5.08 -5.41 10.66
CA ILE A 40 -5.73 -6.72 10.74
C ILE A 40 -5.91 -7.06 12.21
N ARG A 41 -7.16 -7.32 12.57
CA ARG A 41 -7.50 -7.74 13.94
C ARG A 41 -7.14 -9.22 14.10
N LEU A 42 -6.39 -9.50 15.17
CA LEU A 42 -6.10 -10.86 15.60
C LEU A 42 -7.03 -11.25 16.75
N LEU A 43 -6.98 -12.51 17.18
CA LEU A 43 -7.73 -12.93 18.37
C LEU A 43 -7.32 -12.10 19.58
N HIS A 44 -6.04 -11.81 19.72
CA HIS A 44 -5.48 -10.94 20.76
C HIS A 44 -4.70 -9.80 20.15
N GLY A 45 -5.35 -8.63 19.99
CA GLY A 45 -4.71 -7.43 19.45
C GLY A 45 -4.90 -7.27 17.94
N PHE A 46 -3.98 -6.54 17.32
CA PHE A 46 -3.99 -6.28 15.89
C PHE A 46 -2.57 -6.00 15.38
N VAL A 47 -2.40 -6.06 14.07
CA VAL A 47 -1.16 -5.69 13.38
C VAL A 47 -1.46 -4.79 12.20
N TYR A 48 -0.47 -4.02 11.77
CA TYR A 48 -0.53 -3.22 10.55
C TYR A 48 0.03 -4.02 9.38
N LEU A 49 -0.59 -3.85 8.24
CA LEU A 49 -0.16 -4.43 6.96
C LEU A 49 -0.01 -3.30 5.95
N VAL A 50 1.17 -3.19 5.33
CA VAL A 50 1.40 -2.35 4.17
C VAL A 50 1.59 -3.25 2.96
N ALA A 51 1.08 -2.84 1.81
CA ALA A 51 1.30 -3.54 0.54
C ALA A 51 1.50 -2.54 -0.59
N ILE A 52 2.24 -2.96 -1.59
CA ILE A 52 2.44 -2.22 -2.83
C ILE A 52 1.84 -3.03 -3.97
N ILE A 53 1.01 -2.40 -4.77
CA ILE A 53 0.32 -3.02 -5.90
C ILE A 53 0.66 -2.30 -7.20
N ASP A 54 0.86 -3.07 -8.28
CA ASP A 54 0.98 -2.54 -9.62
C ASP A 54 -0.40 -2.36 -10.23
N TRP A 55 -0.69 -1.17 -10.75
CA TRP A 55 -2.04 -0.86 -11.25
C TRP A 55 -2.40 -1.58 -12.55
N TYR A 56 -1.41 -1.95 -13.36
CA TYR A 56 -1.69 -2.67 -14.60
C TYR A 56 -1.97 -4.15 -14.35
N SER A 57 -1.03 -4.83 -13.70
CA SER A 57 -1.15 -6.28 -13.45
C SER A 57 -2.02 -6.63 -12.25
N ARG A 58 -2.21 -5.67 -11.34
CA ARG A 58 -2.86 -5.87 -10.03
C ARG A 58 -2.07 -6.79 -9.10
N LYS A 59 -0.83 -7.10 -9.45
CA LYS A 59 0.06 -7.87 -8.58
C LYS A 59 0.40 -7.12 -7.32
N VAL A 60 0.42 -7.84 -6.21
CA VAL A 60 1.03 -7.37 -4.96
C VAL A 60 2.52 -7.61 -5.09
N LEU A 61 3.29 -6.53 -5.19
CA LEU A 61 4.72 -6.58 -5.44
C LEU A 61 5.53 -6.82 -4.17
N ALA A 62 5.07 -6.28 -3.06
CA ALA A 62 5.68 -6.45 -1.74
C ALA A 62 4.64 -6.16 -0.68
N TRP A 63 4.83 -6.73 0.51
CA TRP A 63 3.99 -6.48 1.67
C TRP A 63 4.79 -6.73 2.95
N ARG A 64 4.42 -6.03 4.02
CA ARG A 64 5.07 -6.14 5.33
C ARG A 64 4.06 -6.02 6.46
N LEU A 65 4.32 -6.74 7.55
CA LEU A 65 3.56 -6.62 8.80
C LEU A 65 4.38 -5.84 9.82
N SER A 66 3.69 -5.10 10.69
CA SER A 66 4.32 -4.37 11.79
C SER A 66 3.38 -4.24 12.98
N ASN A 67 3.94 -4.28 14.17
CA ASN A 67 3.22 -3.95 15.40
C ASN A 67 3.03 -2.44 15.59
N THR A 68 3.81 -1.63 14.89
CA THR A 68 3.80 -0.18 15.00
C THR A 68 3.53 0.47 13.66
N MET A 69 2.82 1.59 13.66
CA MET A 69 2.49 2.34 12.45
C MET A 69 3.53 3.44 12.22
N ASP A 70 4.76 3.04 11.92
CA ASP A 70 5.86 3.96 11.61
C ASP A 70 6.22 3.90 10.12
N ALA A 71 7.13 4.78 9.69
CA ALA A 71 7.57 4.82 8.31
C ALA A 71 8.49 3.66 7.93
N GLY A 72 9.16 3.04 8.90
CA GLY A 72 10.21 2.06 8.63
C GLY A 72 9.73 0.85 7.84
N PHE A 73 8.63 0.23 8.26
CA PHE A 73 8.13 -0.96 7.54
C PHE A 73 7.60 -0.62 6.15
N CYS A 74 7.13 0.62 5.95
CA CYS A 74 6.72 1.10 4.63
C CYS A 74 7.93 1.29 3.71
N VAL A 75 9.02 1.83 4.24
CA VAL A 75 10.29 1.99 3.49
C VAL A 75 10.85 0.63 3.10
N ASP A 76 10.87 -0.32 4.03
CA ASP A 76 11.34 -1.69 3.74
C ASP A 76 10.52 -2.36 2.64
N CYS A 77 9.20 -2.17 2.68
CA CYS A 77 8.29 -2.67 1.64
C CYS A 77 8.61 -2.06 0.27
N LEU A 78 8.80 -0.75 0.23
CA LEU A 78 9.13 -0.03 -1.01
C LEU A 78 10.48 -0.49 -1.58
N GLU A 79 11.49 -0.59 -0.76
CA GLU A 79 12.82 -1.03 -1.19
C GLU A 79 12.82 -2.46 -1.72
N GLU A 80 12.06 -3.35 -1.08
CA GLU A 80 11.88 -4.72 -1.56
C GLU A 80 11.20 -4.76 -2.94
N ALA A 81 10.14 -3.98 -3.12
CA ALA A 81 9.45 -3.91 -4.41
C ALA A 81 10.37 -3.40 -5.52
N ILE A 82 11.13 -2.36 -5.26
CA ILE A 82 12.08 -1.79 -6.22
C ILE A 82 13.17 -2.81 -6.57
N LYS A 83 13.71 -3.50 -5.57
CA LYS A 83 14.76 -4.50 -5.77
C LYS A 83 14.30 -5.63 -6.69
N ASN A 84 13.04 -6.08 -6.53
CA ASN A 84 12.55 -7.25 -7.23
C ASN A 84 11.89 -6.94 -8.58
N PHE A 85 11.34 -5.73 -8.76
CA PHE A 85 10.53 -5.40 -9.94
C PHE A 85 11.01 -4.16 -10.70
N GLY A 86 12.04 -3.48 -10.24
CA GLY A 86 12.51 -2.23 -10.83
C GLY A 86 11.75 -1.02 -10.28
N VAL A 87 11.76 0.08 -11.02
CA VAL A 87 11.15 1.33 -10.57
C VAL A 87 9.91 1.66 -11.39
N PRO A 88 8.83 2.09 -10.74
CA PRO A 88 7.66 2.59 -11.46
C PRO A 88 7.90 4.01 -11.97
N GLU A 89 7.06 4.44 -12.92
CA GLU A 89 7.08 5.85 -13.32
C GLU A 89 6.46 6.74 -12.25
N ILE A 90 5.30 6.34 -11.73
CA ILE A 90 4.54 7.09 -10.72
C ILE A 90 4.26 6.18 -9.54
N PHE A 91 4.43 6.72 -8.35
CA PHE A 91 4.06 6.04 -7.11
C PHE A 91 3.02 6.88 -6.37
N ASN A 92 1.86 6.29 -6.10
CA ASN A 92 0.74 6.96 -5.47
C ASN A 92 0.55 6.51 -4.03
N THR A 93 0.42 7.46 -3.11
CA THR A 93 0.15 7.21 -1.69
C THR A 93 -1.01 8.08 -1.22
N ASP A 94 -1.49 7.84 0.01
CA ASP A 94 -2.30 8.82 0.71
C ASP A 94 -1.41 9.90 1.34
N GLN A 95 -2.00 10.81 2.11
CA GLN A 95 -1.27 11.88 2.79
C GLN A 95 -0.84 11.52 4.21
N GLY A 96 -0.83 10.24 4.56
CA GLY A 96 -0.43 9.78 5.88
C GLY A 96 1.03 10.12 6.19
N SER A 97 1.32 10.32 7.47
CA SER A 97 2.66 10.73 7.92
C SER A 97 3.75 9.72 7.53
N GLN A 98 3.43 8.46 7.41
CA GLN A 98 4.37 7.42 6.97
C GLN A 98 4.86 7.68 5.55
N PHE A 99 3.97 8.15 4.67
CA PHE A 99 4.24 8.34 3.25
C PHE A 99 4.71 9.75 2.90
N THR A 100 4.46 10.72 3.77
CA THR A 100 4.97 12.08 3.61
C THR A 100 6.32 12.29 4.30
N SER A 101 6.80 11.29 5.03
CA SER A 101 8.10 11.36 5.71
C SER A 101 9.25 11.46 4.71
N ASP A 102 10.33 12.12 5.13
CA ASP A 102 11.55 12.23 4.30
C ASP A 102 12.16 10.86 4.02
N SER A 103 12.05 9.92 4.95
CA SER A 103 12.58 8.57 4.75
C SER A 103 11.87 7.82 3.62
N PHE A 104 10.55 7.99 3.48
CA PHE A 104 9.80 7.34 2.41
C PHE A 104 9.91 8.09 1.09
N THR A 105 9.63 9.39 1.07
CA THR A 105 9.72 10.20 -0.16
C THR A 105 11.15 10.27 -0.69
N GLY A 106 12.14 10.24 0.20
CA GLY A 106 13.55 10.21 -0.19
C GLY A 106 13.92 9.01 -1.05
N VAL A 107 13.36 7.83 -0.76
CA VAL A 107 13.57 6.64 -1.61
C VAL A 107 12.96 6.85 -2.99
N LEU A 108 11.77 7.42 -3.08
CA LEU A 108 11.12 7.72 -4.35
C LEU A 108 11.93 8.70 -5.17
N ILE A 109 12.35 9.82 -4.57
CA ILE A 109 13.13 10.87 -5.23
C ILE A 109 14.49 10.33 -5.70
N LYS A 110 15.17 9.57 -4.85
CA LYS A 110 16.46 8.96 -5.16
C LYS A 110 16.39 8.06 -6.39
N ASN A 111 15.28 7.38 -6.58
CA ASN A 111 15.08 6.45 -7.70
C ASN A 111 14.42 7.11 -8.92
N GLY A 112 14.22 8.41 -8.91
CA GLY A 112 13.61 9.13 -10.04
C GLY A 112 12.14 8.85 -10.24
N ILE A 113 11.43 8.43 -9.20
CA ILE A 113 10.02 8.08 -9.25
C ILE A 113 9.18 9.35 -9.01
N THR A 114 8.19 9.59 -9.87
CA THR A 114 7.27 10.71 -9.70
C THR A 114 6.27 10.38 -8.60
N ILE A 115 6.10 11.29 -7.65
CA ILE A 115 5.23 11.11 -6.49
C ILE A 115 3.85 11.67 -6.79
N SER A 116 2.82 10.87 -6.52
CA SER A 116 1.41 11.26 -6.56
C SER A 116 0.78 10.99 -5.20
N MET A 117 -0.10 11.87 -4.74
CA MET A 117 -0.80 11.66 -3.48
C MET A 117 -2.30 11.82 -3.66
N ASP A 118 -3.07 10.95 -2.99
CA ASP A 118 -4.52 11.03 -2.96
C ASP A 118 -4.95 12.39 -2.39
N GLY A 119 -6.01 12.96 -2.92
CA GLY A 119 -6.65 14.13 -2.33
C GLY A 119 -7.20 13.75 -0.95
N ARG A 120 -7.21 14.70 -0.04
CA ARG A 120 -7.68 14.50 1.32
C ARG A 120 -9.14 14.02 1.32
N GLY A 121 -9.41 12.89 1.99
CA GLY A 121 -10.73 12.30 2.06
C GLY A 121 -11.23 11.65 0.76
N ARG A 122 -10.35 11.38 -0.20
CA ARG A 122 -10.71 10.83 -1.51
C ARG A 122 -10.30 9.36 -1.63
N ALA A 123 -11.07 8.48 -0.99
CA ALA A 123 -10.81 7.04 -1.02
C ALA A 123 -10.76 6.45 -2.44
N LEU A 124 -11.52 7.02 -3.38
CA LEU A 124 -11.55 6.54 -4.77
C LEU A 124 -10.25 6.79 -5.53
N ASP A 125 -9.39 7.68 -5.03
CA ASP A 125 -8.11 7.96 -5.66
C ASP A 125 -7.13 6.78 -5.56
N ASN A 126 -7.40 5.80 -4.66
CA ASN A 126 -6.58 4.60 -4.49
C ASN A 126 -7.44 3.33 -4.49
N ILE A 127 -8.33 3.23 -5.47
CA ILE A 127 -9.37 2.19 -5.52
C ILE A 127 -8.79 0.76 -5.56
N PHE A 128 -7.63 0.56 -6.18
CA PHE A 128 -7.09 -0.79 -6.37
C PHE A 128 -6.58 -1.39 -5.07
N VAL A 129 -5.95 -0.59 -4.24
CA VAL A 129 -5.50 -1.03 -2.92
C VAL A 129 -6.71 -1.23 -1.99
N GLU A 130 -7.73 -0.40 -2.09
CA GLU A 130 -8.96 -0.58 -1.31
C GLU A 130 -9.66 -1.90 -1.67
N ARG A 131 -9.72 -2.23 -2.96
CA ARG A 131 -10.24 -3.52 -3.41
C ARG A 131 -9.40 -4.69 -2.90
N LEU A 132 -8.08 -4.54 -2.89
CA LEU A 132 -7.18 -5.55 -2.33
C LEU A 132 -7.50 -5.82 -0.87
N TRP A 133 -7.63 -4.77 -0.05
CA TRP A 133 -7.97 -4.92 1.37
C TRP A 133 -9.30 -5.64 1.58
N ARG A 134 -10.31 -5.25 0.83
CA ARG A 134 -11.62 -5.88 0.91
C ARG A 134 -11.55 -7.36 0.56
N THR A 135 -10.89 -7.67 -0.55
CA THR A 135 -10.73 -9.05 -1.02
C THR A 135 -9.97 -9.90 0.01
N LEU A 136 -8.84 -9.39 0.51
CA LEU A 136 -8.04 -10.07 1.51
C LEU A 136 -8.85 -10.37 2.77
N LYS A 137 -9.55 -9.39 3.29
CA LYS A 137 -10.28 -9.54 4.55
C LYS A 137 -11.45 -10.52 4.41
N TYR A 138 -12.22 -10.45 3.33
CA TYR A 138 -13.37 -11.34 3.14
C TYR A 138 -12.98 -12.75 2.70
N GLU A 139 -11.95 -12.90 1.89
CA GLU A 139 -11.54 -14.21 1.38
C GLU A 139 -10.60 -14.98 2.31
N ASP A 140 -9.87 -14.30 3.19
CA ASP A 140 -8.85 -14.93 4.02
C ASP A 140 -9.00 -14.61 5.51
N VAL A 141 -8.82 -13.35 5.89
CA VAL A 141 -8.67 -12.94 7.29
C VAL A 141 -9.91 -13.26 8.12
N TYR A 142 -11.09 -12.88 7.66
CA TYR A 142 -12.33 -13.11 8.43
C TYR A 142 -12.71 -14.58 8.51
N LEU A 143 -12.35 -15.37 7.50
CA LEU A 143 -12.64 -16.78 7.48
C LEU A 143 -11.72 -17.58 8.42
N LYS A 144 -10.46 -17.19 8.51
CA LYS A 144 -9.45 -17.94 9.26
C LYS A 144 -9.30 -17.49 10.71
N GLY A 145 -9.57 -16.22 11.00
CA GLY A 145 -9.50 -15.71 12.37
C GLY A 145 -8.14 -15.94 13.03
N TYR A 146 -7.08 -15.41 12.44
CA TYR A 146 -5.72 -15.63 12.93
C TYR A 146 -5.54 -15.22 14.39
N GLU A 147 -4.84 -16.05 15.16
CA GLU A 147 -4.63 -15.80 16.59
C GLU A 147 -3.51 -14.81 16.87
N ASN A 148 -2.43 -14.89 16.11
CA ASN A 148 -1.20 -14.16 16.38
C ASN A 148 -0.50 -13.76 15.08
N MET A 149 0.53 -12.94 15.19
CA MET A 149 1.28 -12.43 14.05
C MET A 149 2.03 -13.54 13.26
N PRO A 150 2.69 -14.53 13.89
CA PRO A 150 3.30 -15.63 13.12
C PRO A 150 2.31 -16.43 12.27
N ASP A 151 1.12 -16.71 12.80
CA ASP A 151 0.09 -17.42 12.04
C ASP A 151 -0.42 -16.57 10.88
N LEU A 152 -0.63 -15.29 11.11
CA LEU A 152 -1.01 -14.35 10.07
C LEU A 152 0.05 -14.25 8.97
N LEU A 153 1.32 -14.14 9.36
CA LEU A 153 2.44 -14.07 8.41
C LEU A 153 2.45 -15.27 7.48
N LEU A 154 2.30 -16.47 8.04
CA LEU A 154 2.23 -17.70 7.25
C LEU A 154 1.03 -17.70 6.31
N GLY A 155 -0.14 -17.37 6.84
CA GLY A 155 -1.38 -17.33 6.06
C GLY A 155 -1.34 -16.31 4.93
N LEU A 156 -0.82 -15.11 5.18
CA LEU A 156 -0.69 -14.08 4.14
C LEU A 156 0.34 -14.46 3.09
N THR A 157 1.41 -15.16 3.47
CA THR A 157 2.39 -15.65 2.50
C THR A 157 1.70 -16.57 1.47
N HIS A 158 0.88 -17.51 1.93
CA HIS A 158 0.09 -18.37 1.05
C HIS A 158 -0.95 -17.59 0.25
N TYR A 159 -1.66 -16.67 0.89
CA TYR A 159 -2.72 -15.91 0.23
C TYR A 159 -2.19 -15.02 -0.89
N PHE A 160 -1.11 -14.29 -0.66
CA PHE A 160 -0.56 -13.39 -1.68
C PHE A 160 0.09 -14.15 -2.84
N LEU A 161 0.65 -15.33 -2.60
CA LEU A 161 1.08 -16.21 -3.70
C LEU A 161 -0.11 -16.62 -4.56
N PHE A 162 -1.19 -17.08 -3.93
CA PHE A 162 -2.43 -17.42 -4.65
C PHE A 162 -2.99 -16.21 -5.41
N TYR A 163 -3.08 -15.06 -4.75
CA TYR A 163 -3.59 -13.83 -5.36
C TYR A 163 -2.81 -13.45 -6.62
N ASN A 164 -1.49 -13.54 -6.57
CA ASN A 164 -0.63 -13.12 -7.67
C ASN A 164 -0.58 -14.13 -8.83
N GLU A 165 -0.66 -15.43 -8.52
CA GLU A 165 -0.42 -16.48 -9.51
C GLU A 165 -1.70 -17.05 -10.12
N GLU A 166 -2.73 -17.20 -9.31
CA GLU A 166 -3.92 -17.95 -9.70
C GLU A 166 -5.16 -17.09 -9.91
N ARG A 167 -5.19 -15.90 -9.28
CA ARG A 167 -6.34 -15.02 -9.42
C ARG A 167 -6.32 -14.29 -10.75
N MET A 168 -7.42 -14.39 -11.50
CA MET A 168 -7.60 -13.63 -12.73
C MET A 168 -8.09 -12.22 -12.44
N HIS A 169 -7.33 -11.21 -12.89
CA HIS A 169 -7.72 -9.81 -12.79
C HIS A 169 -8.27 -9.33 -14.15
N PRO A 170 -9.34 -8.51 -14.18
CA PRO A 170 -9.96 -8.08 -15.42
C PRO A 170 -9.03 -7.38 -16.40
N THR A 171 -8.00 -6.68 -15.88
CA THR A 171 -7.02 -5.97 -16.71
C THR A 171 -5.80 -6.80 -17.05
N ALA A 172 -5.65 -7.98 -16.45
CA ALA A 172 -4.54 -8.90 -16.68
C ALA A 172 -4.98 -10.09 -17.54
N LYS A 173 -5.94 -9.90 -18.43
CA LYS A 173 -6.39 -10.97 -19.31
C LYS A 173 -5.23 -11.36 -20.23
N PRO A 174 -4.87 -12.65 -20.27
CA PRO A 174 -3.97 -13.13 -21.32
C PRO A 174 -4.67 -12.93 -22.67
N PHE A 175 -3.93 -12.43 -23.61
CA PHE A 175 -4.42 -12.24 -24.97
C PHE A 175 -4.36 -13.55 -25.73
#